data_83120882f17b88190e6660b3b13d6ded
#
_entry.id   83120882f17b88190e6660b3b13d6ded
#
_cell.length_a   1.000
_cell.length_b   1.000
_cell.length_c   1.000
_cell.angle_alpha   90.00
_cell.angle_beta   90.00
_cell.angle_gamma   90.00
#
_symmetry.space_group_name_H-M   'P 1'
#
loop_
_entity.id
_entity.type
_entity.pdbx_description
1 polymer ?
#
loop_
_entity_poly.entity_id
_entity_poly.type
_entity_poly.pdbx_seq_one_letter_code
_entity_poly.pdbx_strand_id
1 'polypeptide(L)'
;MEFTAPVSSGYTVYGKSDCSFCEKVKDLLTEFNETFLYINCDEYLIANKAAFLQFIEKLAGKEHKTFPMVFSSAKFVGGYSDTFKKLIETHAD
;
A
#
# COMPACT_ATOMS: atom_id res chain seq x y z
N MET A 1 13.20 -11.93 -9.66
CA MET A 1 12.13 -12.02 -8.63
C MET A 1 10.87 -11.33 -9.14
N GLU A 2 9.75 -11.97 -8.99
CA GLU A 2 8.47 -11.37 -9.36
C GLU A 2 7.84 -10.71 -8.15
N PHE A 3 7.30 -9.52 -8.35
CA PHE A 3 6.61 -8.78 -7.30
C PHE A 3 5.11 -8.98 -7.45
N THR A 4 4.42 -9.15 -6.33
CA THR A 4 2.97 -9.35 -6.33
C THR A 4 2.27 -8.05 -6.72
N ALA A 5 1.41 -8.12 -7.74
CA ALA A 5 0.64 -6.98 -8.20
C ALA A 5 -0.52 -6.68 -7.22
N PRO A 6 -1.01 -5.43 -7.20
CA PRO A 6 -2.18 -5.12 -6.37
C PRO A 6 -3.42 -5.85 -6.86
N VAL A 7 -4.30 -6.21 -5.91
CA VAL A 7 -5.55 -6.89 -6.26
C VAL A 7 -6.50 -5.92 -6.97
N SER A 8 -7.34 -6.46 -7.83
CA SER A 8 -8.25 -5.66 -8.65
C SER A 8 -9.46 -5.13 -7.87
N SER A 9 -9.75 -5.71 -6.72
CA SER A 9 -10.88 -5.30 -5.88
C SER A 9 -10.41 -5.20 -4.44
N GLY A 10 -10.76 -4.11 -3.77
CA GLY A 10 -10.35 -3.85 -2.40
C GLY A 10 -8.97 -3.21 -2.32
N TYR A 11 -8.45 -3.11 -1.11
CA TYR A 11 -7.16 -2.45 -0.85
C TYR A 11 -6.01 -3.43 -0.90
N THR A 12 -4.85 -2.94 -1.33
CA THR A 12 -3.57 -3.65 -1.24
C THR A 12 -2.59 -2.74 -0.53
N VAL A 13 -1.94 -3.26 0.50
CA VAL A 13 -0.95 -2.50 1.28
C VAL A 13 0.40 -3.18 1.15
N TYR A 14 1.35 -2.45 0.58
CA TYR A 14 2.76 -2.89 0.58
C TYR A 14 3.42 -2.28 1.80
N GLY A 15 3.83 -3.13 2.72
CA GLY A 15 4.45 -2.70 3.96
C GLY A 15 5.76 -3.39 4.21
N LYS A 16 6.36 -3.11 5.35
CA LYS A 16 7.63 -3.73 5.76
C LYS A 16 7.66 -3.84 7.27
N SER A 17 8.63 -4.59 7.79
CA SER A 17 8.85 -4.71 9.23
C SER A 17 9.34 -3.37 9.81
N ASP A 18 9.11 -3.17 11.10
CA ASP A 18 9.54 -1.96 11.83
C ASP A 18 9.01 -0.68 11.18
N CYS A 19 7.75 -0.70 10.80
CA CYS A 19 7.10 0.42 10.13
C CYS A 19 5.79 0.73 10.87
N SER A 20 5.82 1.77 11.72
CA SER A 20 4.65 2.12 12.54
C SER A 20 3.45 2.55 11.69
N PHE A 21 3.69 3.28 10.60
CA PHE A 21 2.59 3.69 9.72
C PHE A 21 2.01 2.53 8.91
N CYS A 22 2.78 1.49 8.67
CA CYS A 22 2.26 0.26 8.06
C CYS A 22 1.24 -0.39 9.00
N GLU A 23 1.57 -0.47 10.29
CA GLU A 23 0.64 -1.02 11.28
C GLU A 23 -0.59 -0.13 11.42
N LYS A 24 -0.40 1.19 11.44
CA LYS A 24 -1.51 2.14 11.55
C LYS A 24 -2.48 2.05 10.38
N VAL A 25 -1.98 1.86 9.16
CA VAL A 25 -2.87 1.79 8.00
C VAL A 25 -3.67 0.49 7.99
N LYS A 26 -3.08 -0.61 8.48
CA LYS A 26 -3.82 -1.87 8.63
C LYS A 26 -4.97 -1.71 9.62
N ASP A 27 -4.68 -1.09 10.76
CA ASP A 27 -5.70 -0.84 11.78
C ASP A 27 -6.80 0.07 11.26
N LEU A 28 -6.41 1.10 10.51
CA LEU A 28 -7.35 2.05 9.92
C LEU A 28 -8.31 1.36 8.95
N LEU A 29 -7.79 0.53 8.05
CA LEU A 29 -8.61 -0.20 7.10
C LEU A 29 -9.55 -1.17 7.81
N THR A 30 -9.09 -1.80 8.88
CA THR A 30 -9.91 -2.68 9.69
C THR A 30 -11.05 -1.90 10.36
N GLU A 31 -10.77 -0.73 10.91
CA GLU A 31 -11.78 0.12 11.53
C GLU A 31 -12.87 0.56 10.56
N PHE A 32 -12.50 0.78 9.31
CA PHE A 32 -13.46 1.18 8.27
C PHE A 32 -14.11 -0.03 7.58
N ASN A 33 -13.85 -1.24 8.08
CA ASN A 33 -14.41 -2.49 7.53
C ASN A 33 -14.05 -2.71 6.05
N GLU A 34 -12.88 -2.23 5.64
CA GLU A 34 -12.39 -2.46 4.28
C GLU A 34 -11.62 -3.77 4.20
N THR A 35 -11.82 -4.51 3.12
CA THR A 35 -10.99 -5.69 2.87
C THR A 35 -9.65 -5.24 2.31
N PHE A 36 -8.58 -5.90 2.72
CA PHE A 36 -7.25 -5.56 2.21
C PHE A 36 -6.34 -6.78 2.20
N LEU A 37 -5.42 -6.77 1.25
CA LEU A 37 -4.31 -7.72 1.20
C LEU A 37 -3.07 -6.97 1.68
N TYR A 38 -2.38 -7.52 2.67
CA TYR A 38 -1.12 -6.94 3.15
C TYR A 38 0.04 -7.74 2.59
N ILE A 39 0.98 -7.05 1.96
CA ILE A 39 2.17 -7.67 1.38
C ILE A 39 3.38 -7.16 2.12
N ASN A 40 4.08 -8.06 2.84
CA ASN A 40 5.32 -7.71 3.50
C ASN A 40 6.43 -7.72 2.46
N CYS A 41 7.13 -6.59 2.30
CA CYS A 41 8.12 -6.40 1.24
C CYS A 41 9.56 -6.60 1.70
N ASP A 42 9.79 -7.09 2.92
CA ASP A 42 11.14 -7.26 3.44
C ASP A 42 12.03 -8.05 2.49
N GLU A 43 11.54 -9.17 1.96
CA GLU A 43 12.33 -9.98 1.03
C GLU A 43 12.62 -9.26 -0.27
N TYR A 44 11.67 -8.49 -0.78
CA TYR A 44 11.87 -7.69 -1.99
C TYR A 44 12.97 -6.65 -1.79
N LEU A 45 12.95 -5.99 -0.62
CA LEU A 45 13.94 -4.96 -0.30
C LEU A 45 15.34 -5.54 -0.14
N ILE A 46 15.43 -6.73 0.43
CA ILE A 46 16.72 -7.43 0.58
C ILE A 46 17.24 -7.91 -0.77
N ALA A 47 16.37 -8.49 -1.58
CA ALA A 47 16.77 -9.10 -2.85
C ALA A 47 17.10 -8.06 -3.91
N ASN A 48 16.23 -7.05 -4.11
CA ASN A 48 16.46 -6.02 -5.13
C ASN A 48 15.56 -4.81 -4.88
N LYS A 49 15.99 -3.94 -3.98
CA LYS A 49 15.22 -2.76 -3.60
C LYS A 49 14.94 -1.85 -4.78
N ALA A 50 15.94 -1.62 -5.63
CA ALA A 50 15.78 -0.72 -6.79
C ALA A 50 14.70 -1.24 -7.75
N ALA A 51 14.71 -2.53 -8.03
CA ALA A 51 13.71 -3.13 -8.92
C ALA A 51 12.32 -3.04 -8.33
N PHE A 52 12.17 -3.25 -7.02
CA PHE A 52 10.88 -3.13 -6.36
C PHE A 52 10.34 -1.71 -6.42
N LEU A 53 11.19 -0.72 -6.15
CA LEU A 53 10.76 0.68 -6.19
C LEU A 53 10.36 1.10 -7.61
N GLN A 54 11.03 0.58 -8.64
CA GLN A 54 10.65 0.82 -10.03
C GLN A 54 9.30 0.18 -10.36
N PHE A 55 9.05 -1.01 -9.83
CA PHE A 55 7.77 -1.71 -9.99
C PHE A 55 6.63 -0.84 -9.42
N ILE A 56 6.82 -0.32 -8.22
CA ILE A 56 5.83 0.55 -7.58
C ILE A 56 5.65 1.84 -8.38
N GLU A 57 6.73 2.45 -8.84
CA GLU A 57 6.66 3.70 -9.60
C GLU A 57 5.83 3.54 -10.88
N LYS A 58 6.00 2.41 -11.57
CA LYS A 58 5.21 2.12 -12.76
C LYS A 58 3.72 2.00 -12.45
N LEU A 59 3.39 1.34 -11.35
CA LEU A 59 2.01 1.16 -10.93
C LEU A 59 1.38 2.48 -10.47
N ALA A 60 2.15 3.27 -9.73
CA ALA A 60 1.66 4.53 -9.16
C ALA A 60 1.61 5.67 -10.17
N GLY A 61 2.40 5.58 -11.23
CA GLY A 61 2.53 6.65 -12.19
C GLY A 61 3.41 7.79 -11.70
N LYS A 62 4.08 7.62 -10.58
CA LYS A 62 4.99 8.60 -9.99
C LYS A 62 5.89 7.92 -8.98
N GLU A 63 6.96 8.59 -8.61
CA GLU A 63 7.87 8.08 -7.60
C GLU A 63 7.22 8.10 -6.22
N HIS A 64 7.33 6.98 -5.50
CA HIS A 64 6.88 6.86 -4.12
C HIS A 64 7.75 5.79 -3.46
N LYS A 65 8.60 6.20 -2.53
CA LYS A 65 9.62 5.32 -1.95
C LYS A 65 9.41 5.01 -0.48
N THR A 66 8.37 5.56 0.13
CA THR A 66 8.11 5.39 1.56
C THR A 66 6.97 4.40 1.79
N PHE A 67 7.02 3.71 2.94
CA PHE A 67 6.00 2.74 3.33
C PHE A 67 5.06 3.36 4.36
N PRO A 68 3.80 2.96 4.34
CA PRO A 68 3.16 1.98 3.45
C PRO A 68 2.88 2.55 2.06
N MET A 69 2.71 1.65 1.09
CA MET A 69 2.29 2.01 -0.26
C MET A 69 0.92 1.37 -0.49
N VAL A 70 -0.12 2.18 -0.59
CA VAL A 70 -1.50 1.71 -0.58
C VAL A 70 -2.15 1.89 -1.96
N PHE A 71 -2.85 0.85 -2.39
CA PHE A 71 -3.62 0.84 -3.63
C PHE A 71 -5.06 0.48 -3.31
N SER A 72 -6.00 1.03 -4.06
CA SER A 72 -7.43 0.70 -3.96
C SER A 72 -7.93 0.31 -5.34
N SER A 73 -8.44 -0.92 -5.48
CA SER A 73 -8.84 -1.47 -6.78
C SER A 73 -7.74 -1.29 -7.82
N ALA A 74 -6.52 -1.62 -7.42
CA ALA A 74 -5.30 -1.55 -8.21
C ALA A 74 -4.86 -0.12 -8.59
N LYS A 75 -5.50 0.91 -8.05
CA LYS A 75 -5.10 2.31 -8.28
C LYS A 75 -4.34 2.85 -7.08
N PHE A 76 -3.26 3.56 -7.33
CA PHE A 76 -2.42 4.11 -6.26
C PHE A 76 -3.16 5.15 -5.43
N VAL A 77 -3.10 5.01 -4.11
CA VAL A 77 -3.67 5.96 -3.16
C VAL A 77 -2.56 6.81 -2.55
N GLY A 78 -1.53 6.19 -2.02
CA GLY A 78 -0.43 6.87 -1.35
C GLY A 78 -0.04 6.18 -0.05
N GLY A 79 0.36 6.96 0.94
CA GLY A 79 0.72 6.47 2.27
C GLY A 79 -0.46 6.51 3.22
N TYR A 80 -0.14 6.61 4.52
CA TYR A 80 -1.16 6.60 5.57
C TYR A 80 -2.12 7.79 5.45
N SER A 81 -1.59 9.00 5.33
CA SER A 81 -2.42 10.22 5.31
C SER A 81 -3.38 10.23 4.13
N ASP A 82 -2.89 9.86 2.95
CA ASP A 82 -3.73 9.81 1.75
C ASP A 82 -4.81 8.74 1.88
N THR A 83 -4.49 7.61 2.51
CA THR A 83 -5.46 6.54 2.73
C THR A 83 -6.53 6.99 3.70
N PHE A 84 -6.15 7.67 4.77
CA PHE A 84 -7.10 8.19 5.75
C PHE A 84 -8.07 9.16 5.08
N LYS A 85 -7.54 10.09 4.30
CA LYS A 85 -8.35 11.07 3.57
C LYS A 85 -9.34 10.38 2.62
N LYS A 86 -8.86 9.39 1.87
CA LYS A 86 -9.71 8.63 0.95
C LYS A 86 -10.84 7.91 1.68
N LEU A 87 -10.54 7.29 2.82
CA LEU A 87 -11.54 6.56 3.60
C LEU A 87 -12.61 7.49 4.14
N ILE A 88 -12.21 8.66 4.64
CA ILE A 88 -13.18 9.68 5.08
C ILE A 88 -14.10 10.06 3.92
N GLU A 89 -13.55 10.31 2.75
CA GLU A 89 -14.33 10.71 1.57
C GLU A 89 -15.27 9.60 1.09
N THR A 90 -14.80 8.36 1.03
CA THR A 90 -15.61 7.25 0.50
C THR A 90 -16.63 6.73 1.50
N HIS A 91 -16.44 6.99 2.80
CA HIS A 91 -17.40 6.60 3.85
C HIS A 91 -18.26 7.78 4.34
N ALA A 92 -18.14 8.93 3.71
CA ALA A 92 -18.97 10.08 4.04
C ALA A 92 -20.38 9.86 3.49
N ASP A 93 -21.36 10.29 4.26
CA ASP A 93 -22.77 10.21 3.86
C ASP A 93 -23.20 11.42 3.01
#